data_f2c95676fb8357c9b63687bdb5c4d7dd
#
_entry.id   f2c95676fb8357c9b63687bdb5c4d7dd
#
_cell.length_a   1.000
_cell.length_b   1.000
_cell.length_c   1.000
_cell.angle_alpha   90.00
_cell.angle_beta   90.00
_cell.angle_gamma   90.00
#
_symmetry.space_group_name_H-M   'P 1'
#
loop_
_entity.id
_entity.type
_entity.pdbx_description
1 polymer ?
#
loop_
_entity_poly.entity_id
_entity_poly.type
_entity_poly.pdbx_seq_one_letter_code
_entity_poly.pdbx_strand_id
1 'polypeptide(L)'
;MTDHDHIDALKVAADPLRVAVALGLHGRGSRFFCPSCQAGGGKTPDLSVRDKGFTCHKCGLKGDLLKLIEVAAGLDFPSAVAWLERETGIPSPVRRGKGPGKDKGRGEIVQPGRSYEAVRPDPVKTTGPAADPAIYEAFLTACRPVEGRALDFLIRDKGVAEEVVIALGLRFCGKEYQDIMNALTIRFGEDALVAAGLLKVSKKAGRRVPSFWHYYAKKAGFLVIPYMKDGLPVYMKVRPPVSKEDAERLGLIRFMNTASGVPCLYNADALKGQPERVLICEGESDTWTALSYGFAAVGSPGAKGFKAAWVESFRGLQDAGGRSRVFLVMDADKAGEEGEVVIAGLFKTAGLPVPLKLILPPGMDLTDYMKEGKKEL
;
A
#
# COMPACT_ATOMS: atom_id res chain seq x y z
N MET A 1 12.22 -13.37 -28.07
CA MET A 1 13.28 -12.45 -27.62
C MET A 1 12.95 -12.12 -26.18
N THR A 2 13.83 -12.41 -25.25
CA THR A 2 13.66 -12.08 -23.83
C THR A 2 13.87 -10.58 -23.64
N ASP A 3 13.37 -9.99 -22.51
CA ASP A 3 13.61 -8.57 -22.20
C ASP A 3 15.13 -8.27 -22.16
N HIS A 4 15.94 -9.24 -21.80
CA HIS A 4 17.41 -9.13 -21.78
C HIS A 4 18.01 -9.04 -23.19
N ASP A 5 17.55 -9.89 -24.12
CA ASP A 5 17.99 -9.87 -25.52
C ASP A 5 17.65 -8.52 -26.20
N HIS A 6 16.50 -7.91 -25.84
CA HIS A 6 16.11 -6.62 -26.37
C HIS A 6 17.01 -5.49 -25.87
N ILE A 7 17.30 -5.47 -24.56
CA ILE A 7 18.20 -4.48 -23.96
C ILE A 7 19.61 -4.56 -24.57
N ASP A 8 20.11 -5.77 -24.80
CA ASP A 8 21.41 -5.97 -25.42
C ASP A 8 21.43 -5.51 -26.90
N ALA A 9 20.32 -5.76 -27.62
CA ALA A 9 20.15 -5.26 -28.99
C ALA A 9 20.17 -3.73 -29.07
N LEU A 10 19.49 -3.05 -28.12
CA LEU A 10 19.50 -1.59 -28.01
C LEU A 10 20.90 -1.04 -27.75
N LYS A 11 21.65 -1.65 -26.82
CA LYS A 11 23.03 -1.23 -26.50
C LYS A 11 24.01 -1.44 -27.69
N VAL A 12 23.78 -2.49 -28.45
CA VAL A 12 24.61 -2.78 -29.66
C VAL A 12 24.31 -1.81 -30.81
N ALA A 13 23.02 -1.44 -30.96
CA ALA A 13 22.60 -0.53 -32.04
C ALA A 13 22.91 0.94 -31.76
N ALA A 14 23.08 1.31 -30.49
CA ALA A 14 23.33 2.69 -30.09
C ALA A 14 24.82 3.07 -30.25
N ASP A 15 25.07 4.23 -30.84
CA ASP A 15 26.39 4.86 -30.79
C ASP A 15 26.54 5.64 -29.47
N PRO A 16 27.43 5.21 -28.55
CA PRO A 16 27.58 5.85 -27.25
C PRO A 16 27.93 7.33 -27.30
N LEU A 17 28.65 7.79 -28.32
CA LEU A 17 29.02 9.19 -28.47
C LEU A 17 27.84 10.03 -28.93
N ARG A 18 26.99 9.51 -29.82
CA ARG A 18 25.75 10.16 -30.24
C ARG A 18 24.80 10.25 -29.07
N VAL A 19 24.65 9.20 -28.30
CA VAL A 19 23.82 9.20 -27.06
C VAL A 19 24.31 10.26 -26.07
N ALA A 20 25.61 10.37 -25.83
CA ALA A 20 26.17 11.40 -24.95
C ALA A 20 25.85 12.83 -25.44
N VAL A 21 25.89 13.06 -26.75
CA VAL A 21 25.53 14.36 -27.36
C VAL A 21 24.00 14.60 -27.26
N ALA A 22 23.18 13.59 -27.54
CA ALA A 22 21.72 13.68 -27.43
C ALA A 22 21.23 13.93 -25.98
N LEU A 23 22.02 13.48 -25.00
CA LEU A 23 21.81 13.80 -23.58
C LEU A 23 22.28 15.21 -23.18
N GLY A 24 22.73 16.03 -24.12
CA GLY A 24 23.21 17.38 -23.85
C GLY A 24 24.57 17.44 -23.15
N LEU A 25 25.35 16.37 -23.15
CA LEU A 25 26.69 16.38 -22.55
C LEU A 25 27.66 17.16 -23.42
N HIS A 26 28.29 18.17 -22.83
CA HIS A 26 29.31 18.96 -23.51
C HIS A 26 30.69 18.31 -23.44
N GLY A 27 31.41 18.26 -24.56
CA GLY A 27 32.73 17.65 -24.62
C GLY A 27 33.34 17.70 -26.00
N ARG A 28 34.45 16.94 -26.18
CA ARG A 28 35.13 16.82 -27.48
C ARG A 28 35.64 15.39 -27.67
N GLY A 29 35.32 14.81 -28.82
CA GLY A 29 35.63 13.40 -29.12
C GLY A 29 34.94 12.47 -28.13
N SER A 30 35.68 11.59 -27.47
CA SER A 30 35.16 10.67 -26.45
C SER A 30 35.20 11.19 -25.01
N ARG A 31 35.52 12.46 -24.81
CA ARG A 31 35.64 13.10 -23.51
C ARG A 31 34.53 14.14 -23.31
N PHE A 32 33.79 14.00 -22.21
CA PHE A 32 32.65 14.86 -21.83
C PHE A 32 32.79 15.37 -20.41
N PHE A 33 32.10 16.47 -20.06
CA PHE A 33 31.93 16.88 -18.67
C PHE A 33 30.98 15.92 -17.98
N CYS A 34 31.36 15.47 -16.78
CA CYS A 34 30.56 14.50 -16.04
C CYS A 34 29.24 15.11 -15.54
N PRO A 35 28.09 14.53 -15.83
CA PRO A 35 26.78 15.06 -15.38
C PRO A 35 26.64 15.07 -13.85
N SER A 36 27.38 14.23 -13.14
CA SER A 36 27.35 14.16 -11.69
C SER A 36 28.28 15.18 -11.00
N CYS A 37 29.55 15.29 -11.43
CA CYS A 37 30.51 16.10 -10.69
C CYS A 37 31.04 17.33 -11.48
N GLN A 38 30.60 17.50 -12.73
CA GLN A 38 30.97 18.61 -13.61
C GLN A 38 29.75 19.19 -14.35
N ALA A 39 28.52 19.11 -13.75
CA ALA A 39 27.32 19.62 -14.37
C ALA A 39 27.39 21.12 -14.76
N GLY A 40 28.19 21.91 -14.04
CA GLY A 40 28.46 23.32 -14.34
C GLY A 40 29.65 23.55 -15.28
N GLY A 41 30.23 22.50 -15.89
CA GLY A 41 31.44 22.59 -16.72
C GLY A 41 32.75 22.44 -15.93
N GLY A 42 33.85 22.82 -16.52
CA GLY A 42 35.20 22.74 -15.92
C GLY A 42 36.31 23.08 -16.90
N LYS A 43 37.56 22.97 -16.45
CA LYS A 43 38.75 23.22 -17.34
C LYS A 43 38.98 22.06 -18.31
N THR A 44 38.73 20.82 -17.85
CA THR A 44 38.95 19.60 -18.63
C THR A 44 37.79 18.63 -18.41
N PRO A 45 37.31 17.94 -19.47
CA PRO A 45 36.25 16.94 -19.34
C PRO A 45 36.83 15.62 -18.81
N ASP A 46 36.28 15.12 -17.69
CA ASP A 46 36.79 13.94 -16.99
C ASP A 46 35.98 12.66 -17.26
N LEU A 47 34.83 12.75 -17.97
CA LEU A 47 34.03 11.60 -18.37
C LEU A 47 34.53 11.04 -19.70
N SER A 48 34.95 9.78 -19.72
CA SER A 48 35.31 9.03 -20.93
C SER A 48 34.13 8.14 -21.32
N VAL A 49 33.60 8.30 -22.54
CA VAL A 49 32.55 7.46 -23.14
C VAL A 49 33.15 6.60 -24.24
N ARG A 50 32.91 5.28 -24.20
CA ARG A 50 33.42 4.27 -25.14
C ARG A 50 32.36 3.20 -25.40
N ASP A 51 32.62 2.30 -26.34
CA ASP A 51 31.70 1.24 -26.78
C ASP A 51 31.17 0.36 -25.66
N LYS A 52 31.95 0.15 -24.59
CA LYS A 52 31.53 -0.69 -23.44
C LYS A 52 30.92 0.09 -22.27
N GLY A 53 30.72 1.41 -22.42
CA GLY A 53 30.18 2.24 -21.37
C GLY A 53 30.99 3.50 -21.08
N PHE A 54 30.86 4.02 -19.87
CA PHE A 54 31.54 5.27 -19.50
C PHE A 54 32.24 5.18 -18.14
N THR A 55 33.23 6.06 -17.96
CA THR A 55 33.93 6.22 -16.69
C THR A 55 34.32 7.67 -16.48
N CYS A 56 33.98 8.24 -15.34
CA CYS A 56 34.48 9.54 -14.88
C CYS A 56 35.75 9.34 -14.06
N HIS A 57 36.84 9.94 -14.50
CA HIS A 57 38.15 9.83 -13.85
C HIS A 57 38.28 10.71 -12.59
N LYS A 58 37.32 11.64 -12.38
CA LYS A 58 37.30 12.55 -11.22
C LYS A 58 36.50 11.99 -10.06
N CYS A 59 35.23 11.55 -10.29
CA CYS A 59 34.37 11.06 -9.21
C CYS A 59 34.20 9.54 -9.18
N GLY A 60 34.81 8.79 -10.11
CA GLY A 60 34.70 7.34 -10.15
C GLY A 60 33.38 6.79 -10.69
N LEU A 61 32.44 7.65 -11.08
CA LEU A 61 31.17 7.22 -11.67
C LEU A 61 31.44 6.42 -12.95
N LYS A 62 30.87 5.22 -13.04
CA LYS A 62 31.05 4.33 -14.20
C LYS A 62 29.79 3.50 -14.42
N GLY A 63 29.60 3.03 -15.63
CA GLY A 63 28.46 2.18 -15.98
C GLY A 63 28.38 1.92 -17.47
N ASP A 64 27.32 1.25 -17.87
CA ASP A 64 26.97 1.07 -19.29
C ASP A 64 26.18 2.26 -19.83
N LEU A 65 25.74 2.14 -21.08
CA LEU A 65 25.02 3.23 -21.77
C LEU A 65 23.69 3.61 -21.10
N LEU A 66 22.94 2.62 -20.58
CA LEU A 66 21.70 2.90 -19.86
C LEU A 66 21.97 3.65 -18.56
N LYS A 67 23.04 3.28 -17.83
CA LYS A 67 23.43 4.01 -16.63
C LYS A 67 23.85 5.45 -16.91
N LEU A 68 24.46 5.71 -18.08
CA LEU A 68 24.77 7.07 -18.52
C LEU A 68 23.48 7.88 -18.73
N ILE A 69 22.48 7.29 -19.36
CA ILE A 69 21.17 7.93 -19.61
C ILE A 69 20.46 8.22 -18.28
N GLU A 70 20.41 7.24 -17.35
CA GLU A 70 19.83 7.44 -16.02
C GLU A 70 20.42 8.66 -15.31
N VAL A 71 21.76 8.73 -15.27
CA VAL A 71 22.45 9.80 -14.52
C VAL A 71 22.37 11.15 -15.23
N ALA A 72 22.49 11.18 -16.56
CA ALA A 72 22.53 12.43 -17.31
C ALA A 72 21.14 13.06 -17.49
N ALA A 73 20.10 12.24 -17.66
CA ALA A 73 18.74 12.69 -17.85
C ALA A 73 17.87 12.62 -16.57
N GLY A 74 18.41 12.09 -15.45
CA GLY A 74 17.64 11.92 -14.21
C GLY A 74 16.51 10.89 -14.34
N LEU A 75 16.69 9.86 -15.16
CA LEU A 75 15.67 8.85 -15.47
C LEU A 75 15.89 7.57 -14.65
N ASP A 76 14.80 6.83 -14.38
CA ASP A 76 14.88 5.46 -13.92
C ASP A 76 15.23 4.48 -15.05
N PHE A 77 15.59 3.25 -14.71
CA PHE A 77 16.00 2.23 -15.68
C PHE A 77 14.98 1.98 -16.80
N PRO A 78 13.64 1.77 -16.52
CA PRO A 78 12.66 1.60 -17.57
C PRO A 78 12.54 2.80 -18.51
N SER A 79 12.65 4.01 -17.97
CA SER A 79 12.59 5.25 -18.73
C SER A 79 13.86 5.46 -19.57
N ALA A 80 15.02 5.04 -19.07
CA ALA A 80 16.27 5.04 -19.82
C ALA A 80 16.23 4.05 -21.01
N VAL A 81 15.62 2.88 -20.82
CA VAL A 81 15.37 1.91 -21.91
C VAL A 81 14.45 2.52 -22.97
N ALA A 82 13.32 3.10 -22.56
CA ALA A 82 12.37 3.74 -23.49
C ALA A 82 12.97 4.95 -24.21
N TRP A 83 13.88 5.68 -23.57
CA TRP A 83 14.65 6.76 -24.19
C TRP A 83 15.58 6.22 -25.28
N LEU A 84 16.29 5.11 -24.98
CA LEU A 84 17.21 4.48 -25.92
C LEU A 84 16.47 3.81 -27.09
N GLU A 85 15.29 3.25 -26.89
CA GLU A 85 14.40 2.75 -27.95
C GLU A 85 14.04 3.85 -28.95
N ARG A 86 13.70 5.04 -28.46
CA ARG A 86 13.38 6.19 -29.33
C ARG A 86 14.59 6.69 -30.09
N GLU A 87 15.77 6.71 -29.45
CA GLU A 87 17.01 7.18 -30.07
C GLU A 87 17.53 6.21 -31.12
N THR A 88 17.40 4.90 -30.90
CA THR A 88 17.84 3.85 -31.82
C THR A 88 16.80 3.51 -32.90
N GLY A 89 15.53 3.90 -32.70
CA GLY A 89 14.43 3.50 -33.56
C GLY A 89 14.05 2.02 -33.48
N ILE A 90 14.60 1.28 -32.50
CA ILE A 90 14.29 -0.14 -32.27
C ILE A 90 13.10 -0.19 -31.30
N PRO A 91 11.90 -0.59 -31.79
CA PRO A 91 10.72 -0.67 -30.91
C PRO A 91 10.85 -1.82 -29.91
N SER A 92 10.26 -1.64 -28.74
CA SER A 92 10.08 -2.71 -27.76
C SER A 92 9.46 -3.94 -28.44
N PRO A 93 9.93 -5.16 -28.15
CA PRO A 93 9.30 -6.36 -28.68
C PRO A 93 7.83 -6.33 -28.27
N VAL A 94 6.94 -6.35 -29.27
CA VAL A 94 5.49 -6.23 -29.09
C VAL A 94 5.02 -7.30 -28.11
N ARG A 95 4.89 -6.94 -26.85
CA ARG A 95 4.00 -7.62 -25.93
C ARG A 95 2.59 -7.34 -26.47
N ARG A 96 1.94 -8.32 -27.08
CA ARG A 96 0.54 -8.22 -27.51
C ARG A 96 -0.28 -7.76 -26.30
N GLY A 97 -0.66 -6.48 -26.31
CA GLY A 97 -1.56 -5.86 -25.38
C GLY A 97 -0.97 -4.74 -24.55
N LYS A 98 -0.69 -3.57 -25.19
CA LYS A 98 -0.88 -2.23 -24.59
C LYS A 98 -0.67 -1.19 -25.67
N GLY A 99 -1.71 -0.38 -25.89
CA GLY A 99 -1.68 0.76 -26.79
C GLY A 99 -0.75 1.88 -26.33
N PRO A 100 -0.55 2.95 -27.14
CA PRO A 100 0.49 3.95 -26.97
C PRO A 100 0.39 4.67 -25.62
N GLY A 101 1.55 4.77 -24.97
CA GLY A 101 1.71 5.35 -23.63
C GLY A 101 1.14 6.76 -23.51
N LYS A 102 0.25 6.93 -22.55
CA LYS A 102 -0.19 8.21 -22.04
C LYS A 102 0.50 8.48 -20.71
N ASP A 103 0.91 9.70 -20.57
CA ASP A 103 1.30 10.47 -19.40
C ASP A 103 1.58 9.70 -18.09
N LYS A 104 2.86 9.61 -17.73
CA LYS A 104 3.34 8.97 -16.49
C LYS A 104 3.10 9.87 -15.29
N GLY A 105 1.86 9.98 -14.83
CA GLY A 105 1.56 10.85 -13.69
C GLY A 105 0.22 10.62 -13.01
N ARG A 106 -0.71 9.93 -13.67
CA ARG A 106 -2.04 9.63 -13.13
C ARG A 106 -2.20 8.13 -12.92
N GLY A 107 -2.82 7.74 -11.82
CA GLY A 107 -3.35 6.39 -11.68
C GLY A 107 -4.32 6.12 -12.84
N GLU A 108 -4.25 4.96 -13.46
CA GLU A 108 -5.10 4.61 -14.59
C GLU A 108 -6.34 3.87 -14.08
N ILE A 109 -7.52 4.43 -14.34
CA ILE A 109 -8.80 3.75 -14.09
C ILE A 109 -9.08 2.85 -15.29
N VAL A 110 -9.02 1.55 -15.07
CA VAL A 110 -9.30 0.57 -16.12
C VAL A 110 -10.63 -0.11 -15.84
N GLN A 111 -11.51 -0.12 -16.85
CA GLN A 111 -12.66 -1.01 -16.81
C GLN A 111 -12.15 -2.46 -16.87
N PRO A 112 -12.74 -3.37 -16.09
CA PRO A 112 -12.30 -4.75 -16.07
C PRO A 112 -12.46 -5.39 -17.46
N GLY A 113 -11.35 -5.45 -18.20
CA GLY A 113 -11.28 -6.09 -19.53
C GLY A 113 -11.23 -7.61 -19.50
N ARG A 114 -11.24 -8.22 -18.31
CA ARG A 114 -11.31 -9.67 -18.10
C ARG A 114 -12.75 -10.06 -17.75
N SER A 115 -13.23 -11.14 -18.33
CA SER A 115 -14.42 -11.81 -17.84
C SER A 115 -14.08 -12.47 -16.50
N TYR A 116 -14.36 -11.79 -15.38
CA TYR A 116 -14.25 -12.43 -14.07
C TYR A 116 -15.25 -13.56 -13.97
N GLU A 117 -14.79 -14.73 -13.51
CA GLU A 117 -15.68 -15.84 -13.20
C GLU A 117 -16.41 -15.57 -11.87
N ALA A 118 -17.65 -16.05 -11.78
CA ALA A 118 -18.40 -15.98 -10.53
C ALA A 118 -17.71 -16.87 -9.47
N VAL A 119 -17.38 -16.28 -8.32
CA VAL A 119 -16.71 -16.97 -7.21
C VAL A 119 -17.78 -17.53 -6.28
N ARG A 120 -17.75 -18.84 -6.00
CA ARG A 120 -18.58 -19.42 -4.93
C ARG A 120 -18.08 -18.89 -3.59
N PRO A 121 -18.94 -18.21 -2.79
CA PRO A 121 -18.53 -17.72 -1.49
C PRO A 121 -18.20 -18.87 -0.55
N ASP A 122 -17.02 -18.80 0.10
CA ASP A 122 -16.74 -19.70 1.21
C ASP A 122 -17.76 -19.49 2.34
N PRO A 123 -18.22 -20.56 3.01
CA PRO A 123 -19.09 -20.41 4.15
C PRO A 123 -18.42 -19.58 5.22
N VAL A 124 -19.11 -18.53 5.67
CA VAL A 124 -18.62 -17.67 6.76
C VAL A 124 -18.46 -18.55 8.01
N LYS A 125 -17.22 -18.85 8.37
CA LYS A 125 -16.92 -19.45 9.68
C LYS A 125 -17.14 -18.36 10.73
N THR A 126 -18.35 -18.30 11.27
CA THR A 126 -18.65 -17.50 12.47
C THR A 126 -17.97 -18.19 13.65
N THR A 127 -16.87 -17.65 14.11
CA THR A 127 -16.17 -18.16 15.29
C THR A 127 -16.78 -17.51 16.53
N GLY A 128 -17.83 -18.10 17.08
CA GLY A 128 -18.41 -17.68 18.35
C GLY A 128 -19.46 -16.57 18.28
N PRO A 129 -20.14 -16.29 19.41
CA PRO A 129 -21.08 -15.18 19.51
C PRO A 129 -20.36 -13.84 19.30
N ALA A 130 -21.07 -12.84 18.76
CA ALA A 130 -20.57 -11.48 18.66
C ALA A 130 -20.20 -10.98 20.07
N ALA A 131 -19.02 -10.41 20.21
CA ALA A 131 -18.60 -9.81 21.47
C ALA A 131 -19.47 -8.59 21.80
N ASP A 132 -19.68 -8.33 23.09
CA ASP A 132 -20.36 -7.12 23.54
C ASP A 132 -19.51 -5.88 23.15
N PRO A 133 -20.02 -4.96 22.32
CA PRO A 133 -19.32 -3.73 21.95
C PRO A 133 -18.87 -2.89 23.15
N ALA A 134 -19.60 -2.93 24.27
CA ALA A 134 -19.27 -2.18 25.48
C ALA A 134 -17.87 -2.55 26.03
N ILE A 135 -17.41 -3.78 25.79
CA ILE A 135 -16.05 -4.22 26.18
C ILE A 135 -15.00 -3.49 25.35
N TYR A 136 -15.22 -3.39 24.03
CA TYR A 136 -14.30 -2.67 23.14
C TYR A 136 -14.32 -1.17 23.40
N GLU A 137 -15.51 -0.57 23.65
CA GLU A 137 -15.63 0.83 24.03
C GLU A 137 -14.86 1.14 25.31
N ALA A 138 -15.00 0.28 26.34
CA ALA A 138 -14.27 0.44 27.60
C ALA A 138 -12.76 0.33 27.40
N PHE A 139 -12.29 -0.60 26.56
CA PHE A 139 -10.87 -0.71 26.22
C PHE A 139 -10.36 0.53 25.49
N LEU A 140 -11.07 1.00 24.46
CA LEU A 140 -10.71 2.18 23.67
C LEU A 140 -10.71 3.47 24.52
N THR A 141 -11.66 3.61 25.44
CA THR A 141 -11.74 4.75 26.37
C THR A 141 -10.57 4.75 27.36
N ALA A 142 -10.14 3.58 27.81
CA ALA A 142 -8.99 3.45 28.71
C ALA A 142 -7.63 3.66 28.00
N CYS A 143 -7.58 3.49 26.68
CA CYS A 143 -6.39 3.78 25.90
C CYS A 143 -6.23 5.30 25.69
N ARG A 144 -5.00 5.76 25.50
CA ARG A 144 -4.69 7.18 25.27
C ARG A 144 -4.99 7.60 23.82
N PRO A 145 -5.24 8.89 23.56
CA PRO A 145 -5.15 9.43 22.22
C PRO A 145 -3.82 9.10 21.56
N VAL A 146 -3.78 9.11 20.23
CA VAL A 146 -2.53 8.93 19.47
C VAL A 146 -1.80 10.26 19.46
N GLU A 147 -0.65 10.32 20.12
CA GLU A 147 0.16 11.52 20.31
C GLU A 147 1.66 11.24 20.13
N GLY A 148 2.48 12.30 20.04
CA GLY A 148 3.94 12.22 20.00
C GLY A 148 4.44 11.30 18.89
N ARG A 149 5.40 10.42 19.19
CA ARG A 149 6.04 9.55 18.19
C ARG A 149 5.05 8.65 17.44
N ALA A 150 3.95 8.26 18.06
CA ALA A 150 2.94 7.43 17.40
C ALA A 150 2.16 8.23 16.34
N LEU A 151 1.86 9.50 16.64
CA LEU A 151 1.23 10.41 15.68
C LEU A 151 2.23 10.81 14.59
N ASP A 152 3.48 11.11 14.94
CA ASP A 152 4.55 11.39 13.97
C ASP A 152 4.71 10.28 12.95
N PHE A 153 4.65 9.02 13.39
CA PHE A 153 4.68 7.85 12.49
C PHE A 153 3.51 7.85 11.51
N LEU A 154 2.29 8.14 11.97
CA LEU A 154 1.13 8.17 11.08
C LEU A 154 1.21 9.32 10.08
N ILE A 155 1.62 10.51 10.51
CA ILE A 155 1.71 11.69 9.65
C ILE A 155 2.87 11.56 8.66
N ARG A 156 4.09 11.29 9.15
CA ARG A 156 5.30 11.33 8.31
C ARG A 156 5.49 10.08 7.47
N ASP A 157 5.33 8.90 8.10
CA ASP A 157 5.63 7.64 7.42
C ASP A 157 4.43 7.11 6.64
N LYS A 158 3.20 7.43 7.08
CA LYS A 158 1.97 6.95 6.46
C LYS A 158 1.17 8.04 5.72
N GLY A 159 1.55 9.30 5.84
CA GLY A 159 0.85 10.41 5.18
C GLY A 159 -0.58 10.61 5.67
N VAL A 160 -0.87 10.23 6.91
CA VAL A 160 -2.23 10.27 7.48
C VAL A 160 -2.46 11.62 8.13
N ALA A 161 -3.54 12.29 7.78
CA ALA A 161 -3.96 13.54 8.42
C ALA A 161 -4.43 13.28 9.87
N GLU A 162 -4.14 14.20 10.78
CA GLU A 162 -4.49 14.07 12.20
C GLU A 162 -6.00 13.95 12.39
N GLU A 163 -6.78 14.69 11.60
CA GLU A 163 -8.24 14.64 11.61
C GLU A 163 -8.78 13.24 11.30
N VAL A 164 -8.11 12.51 10.42
CA VAL A 164 -8.45 11.12 10.07
C VAL A 164 -8.14 10.18 11.23
N VAL A 165 -7.00 10.38 11.92
CA VAL A 165 -6.65 9.61 13.13
C VAL A 165 -7.73 9.74 14.20
N ILE A 166 -8.22 10.97 14.41
CA ILE A 166 -9.28 11.28 15.38
C ILE A 166 -10.62 10.69 14.92
N ALA A 167 -11.02 10.94 13.67
CA ALA A 167 -12.29 10.50 13.11
C ALA A 167 -12.46 8.96 13.11
N LEU A 168 -11.37 8.23 12.85
CA LEU A 168 -11.36 6.77 12.90
C LEU A 168 -11.26 6.20 14.32
N GLY A 169 -11.13 7.05 15.33
CA GLY A 169 -11.04 6.61 16.72
C GLY A 169 -9.79 5.82 17.04
N LEU A 170 -8.68 6.06 16.32
CA LEU A 170 -7.42 5.38 16.62
C LEU A 170 -6.97 5.73 18.04
N ARG A 171 -6.42 4.76 18.75
CA ARG A 171 -5.91 4.93 20.11
C ARG A 171 -4.48 4.39 20.21
N PHE A 172 -3.84 4.76 21.30
CA PHE A 172 -2.51 4.25 21.65
C PHE A 172 -2.53 3.60 23.02
N CYS A 173 -1.93 2.42 23.14
CA CYS A 173 -1.78 1.70 24.38
C CYS A 173 -0.30 1.37 24.61
N GLY A 174 0.20 1.56 25.83
CA GLY A 174 1.59 1.36 26.19
C GLY A 174 1.75 0.60 27.52
N LYS A 175 2.48 1.21 28.44
CA LYS A 175 2.78 0.61 29.75
C LYS A 175 1.53 0.35 30.60
N GLU A 176 0.47 1.09 30.38
CA GLU A 176 -0.82 0.98 31.03
C GLU A 176 -1.64 -0.26 30.64
N TYR A 177 -1.18 -1.03 29.66
CA TYR A 177 -1.94 -2.16 29.10
C TYR A 177 -2.38 -3.18 30.16
N GLN A 178 -1.47 -3.53 31.08
CA GLN A 178 -1.79 -4.50 32.13
C GLN A 178 -2.86 -3.98 33.10
N ASP A 179 -2.79 -2.70 33.48
CA ASP A 179 -3.76 -2.08 34.37
C ASP A 179 -5.13 -1.98 33.73
N ILE A 180 -5.17 -1.63 32.42
CA ILE A 180 -6.40 -1.65 31.62
C ILE A 180 -7.01 -3.05 31.61
N MET A 181 -6.21 -4.09 31.34
CA MET A 181 -6.71 -5.47 31.31
C MET A 181 -7.23 -5.94 32.67
N ASN A 182 -6.56 -5.56 33.76
CA ASN A 182 -7.03 -5.87 35.12
C ASN A 182 -8.37 -5.18 35.41
N ALA A 183 -8.51 -3.89 35.10
CA ALA A 183 -9.74 -3.15 35.30
C ALA A 183 -10.91 -3.73 34.49
N LEU A 184 -10.68 -4.09 33.23
CA LEU A 184 -11.67 -4.73 32.37
C LEU A 184 -12.06 -6.13 32.89
N THR A 185 -11.11 -6.88 33.41
CA THR A 185 -11.37 -8.20 34.01
C THR A 185 -12.29 -8.07 35.22
N ILE A 186 -12.06 -7.08 36.09
CA ILE A 186 -12.93 -6.80 37.24
C ILE A 186 -14.34 -6.41 36.80
N ARG A 187 -14.43 -5.57 35.74
CA ARG A 187 -15.72 -5.03 35.28
C ARG A 187 -16.57 -6.04 34.50
N PHE A 188 -15.99 -6.82 33.62
CA PHE A 188 -16.72 -7.66 32.66
C PHE A 188 -16.52 -9.17 32.87
N GLY A 189 -15.53 -9.56 33.66
CA GLY A 189 -15.14 -10.96 33.86
C GLY A 189 -14.29 -11.52 32.72
N GLU A 190 -13.52 -12.57 33.03
CA GLU A 190 -12.60 -13.18 32.08
C GLU A 190 -13.29 -13.83 30.88
N ASP A 191 -14.44 -14.48 31.09
CA ASP A 191 -15.18 -15.17 30.01
C ASP A 191 -15.65 -14.18 28.94
N ALA A 192 -16.15 -13.01 29.34
CA ALA A 192 -16.54 -11.96 28.41
C ALA A 192 -15.34 -11.40 27.64
N LEU A 193 -14.17 -11.22 28.29
CA LEU A 193 -12.95 -10.79 27.65
C LEU A 193 -12.38 -11.84 26.69
N VAL A 194 -12.57 -13.13 26.96
CA VAL A 194 -12.21 -14.22 26.04
C VAL A 194 -13.15 -14.18 24.83
N ALA A 195 -14.47 -14.00 25.03
CA ALA A 195 -15.42 -13.86 23.94
C ALA A 195 -15.08 -12.64 23.04
N ALA A 196 -14.68 -11.52 23.66
CA ALA A 196 -14.19 -10.34 22.94
C ALA A 196 -12.79 -10.51 22.31
N GLY A 197 -12.07 -11.59 22.60
CA GLY A 197 -10.73 -11.83 22.12
C GLY A 197 -9.65 -10.92 22.71
N LEU A 198 -9.93 -10.21 23.79
CA LEU A 198 -8.95 -9.44 24.57
C LEU A 198 -8.13 -10.32 25.49
N LEU A 199 -8.70 -11.44 25.94
CA LEU A 199 -7.97 -12.56 26.54
C LEU A 199 -7.98 -13.76 25.59
N LYS A 200 -6.94 -14.58 25.67
CA LYS A 200 -6.83 -15.87 24.95
C LYS A 200 -6.30 -16.93 25.87
N VAL A 201 -6.68 -18.19 25.62
CA VAL A 201 -6.11 -19.33 26.32
C VAL A 201 -4.74 -19.63 25.72
N SER A 202 -3.69 -19.49 26.51
CA SER A 202 -2.34 -19.83 26.09
C SER A 202 -2.16 -21.35 26.06
N LYS A 203 -1.92 -21.92 24.88
CA LYS A 203 -1.65 -23.36 24.72
C LYS A 203 -0.43 -23.81 25.54
N LYS A 204 0.56 -22.93 25.70
CA LYS A 204 1.79 -23.24 26.46
C LYS A 204 1.62 -23.14 27.97
N ALA A 205 0.82 -22.17 28.44
CA ALA A 205 0.66 -21.87 29.85
C ALA A 205 -0.58 -22.50 30.48
N GLY A 206 -1.51 -23.03 29.67
CA GLY A 206 -2.80 -23.57 30.13
C GLY A 206 -3.71 -22.54 30.84
N ARG A 207 -3.36 -21.26 30.77
CA ARG A 207 -4.08 -20.17 31.45
C ARG A 207 -4.46 -19.06 30.47
N ARG A 208 -5.37 -18.21 30.88
CA ARG A 208 -5.77 -17.00 30.14
C ARG A 208 -4.68 -15.95 30.21
N VAL A 209 -4.38 -15.34 29.06
CA VAL A 209 -3.37 -14.28 28.93
C VAL A 209 -3.92 -13.17 28.02
N PRO A 210 -3.52 -11.90 28.25
CA PRO A 210 -3.92 -10.79 27.37
C PRO A 210 -3.45 -11.02 25.93
N SER A 211 -4.32 -10.72 24.96
CA SER A 211 -4.08 -11.03 23.54
C SER A 211 -2.89 -10.28 22.99
N PHE A 212 -2.67 -9.03 23.43
CA PHE A 212 -1.58 -8.17 22.94
C PHE A 212 -0.35 -8.17 23.87
N TRP A 213 -0.23 -9.20 24.70
CA TRP A 213 0.91 -9.38 25.63
C TRP A 213 2.29 -9.27 24.96
N HIS A 214 2.39 -9.66 23.69
CA HIS A 214 3.64 -9.58 22.93
C HIS A 214 4.27 -8.18 22.96
N TYR A 215 3.48 -7.13 22.70
CA TYR A 215 3.97 -5.75 22.70
C TYR A 215 4.29 -5.28 24.13
N TYR A 216 3.42 -5.58 25.07
CA TYR A 216 3.65 -5.23 26.48
C TYR A 216 4.93 -5.84 27.02
N ALA A 217 5.16 -7.15 26.81
CA ALA A 217 6.36 -7.87 27.26
C ALA A 217 7.65 -7.30 26.65
N LYS A 218 7.58 -6.75 25.43
CA LYS A 218 8.69 -6.07 24.76
C LYS A 218 8.78 -4.56 25.09
N LYS A 219 7.97 -4.09 26.04
CA LYS A 219 7.86 -2.67 26.41
C LYS A 219 7.61 -1.75 25.21
N ALA A 220 6.97 -2.29 24.17
CA ALA A 220 6.57 -1.56 22.99
C ALA A 220 5.12 -1.09 23.15
N GLY A 221 4.86 0.19 22.84
CA GLY A 221 3.50 0.66 22.67
C GLY A 221 2.92 0.22 21.31
N PHE A 222 1.60 0.25 21.21
CA PHE A 222 0.91 -0.12 19.99
C PHE A 222 -0.30 0.78 19.72
N LEU A 223 -0.53 1.01 18.43
CA LEU A 223 -1.77 1.61 17.94
C LEU A 223 -2.91 0.60 18.06
N VAL A 224 -4.06 1.06 18.48
CA VAL A 224 -5.32 0.31 18.52
C VAL A 224 -6.19 0.81 17.39
N ILE A 225 -6.59 -0.08 16.52
CA ILE A 225 -7.33 0.18 15.28
C ILE A 225 -8.72 -0.42 15.44
N PRO A 226 -9.74 0.37 15.82
CA PRO A 226 -11.09 -0.13 15.97
C PRO A 226 -11.75 -0.35 14.61
N TYR A 227 -12.48 -1.42 14.49
CA TYR A 227 -13.38 -1.69 13.38
C TYR A 227 -14.81 -1.39 13.83
N MET A 228 -15.35 -0.37 13.21
CA MET A 228 -16.69 0.13 13.56
C MET A 228 -17.74 -0.47 12.63
N LYS A 229 -18.90 -0.80 13.19
CA LYS A 229 -20.10 -1.17 12.47
C LYS A 229 -21.31 -0.57 13.17
N ASP A 230 -22.10 0.17 12.44
CA ASP A 230 -23.27 0.87 12.99
C ASP A 230 -22.91 1.81 14.16
N GLY A 231 -21.73 2.45 14.08
CA GLY A 231 -21.23 3.34 15.13
C GLY A 231 -20.63 2.64 16.35
N LEU A 232 -20.64 1.30 16.40
CA LEU A 232 -20.13 0.52 17.53
C LEU A 232 -18.83 -0.22 17.15
N PRO A 233 -17.85 -0.33 18.05
CA PRO A 233 -16.66 -1.12 17.81
C PRO A 233 -16.99 -2.62 17.94
N VAL A 234 -16.71 -3.38 16.88
CA VAL A 234 -17.05 -4.81 16.81
C VAL A 234 -15.83 -5.72 16.69
N TYR A 235 -14.67 -5.13 16.38
CA TYR A 235 -13.42 -5.85 16.21
C TYR A 235 -12.24 -4.87 16.37
N MET A 236 -11.06 -5.37 16.67
CA MET A 236 -9.86 -4.54 16.76
C MET A 236 -8.63 -5.23 16.18
N LYS A 237 -7.79 -4.45 15.53
CA LYS A 237 -6.40 -4.78 15.25
C LYS A 237 -5.47 -3.86 16.03
N VAL A 238 -4.26 -4.32 16.22
CA VAL A 238 -3.20 -3.51 16.83
C VAL A 238 -1.91 -3.65 16.04
N ARG A 239 -1.10 -2.58 16.04
CA ARG A 239 0.22 -2.59 15.42
C ARG A 239 1.18 -1.67 16.16
N PRO A 240 2.51 -1.94 16.15
CA PRO A 240 3.47 -0.98 16.66
C PRO A 240 3.56 0.23 15.71
N PRO A 241 3.73 1.47 16.23
CA PRO A 241 3.90 2.67 15.41
C PRO A 241 5.34 2.80 14.92
N VAL A 242 5.77 1.83 14.12
CA VAL A 242 7.11 1.79 13.51
C VAL A 242 7.03 1.22 12.10
N SER A 243 8.07 1.44 11.30
CA SER A 243 8.20 0.87 9.96
C SER A 243 8.23 -0.67 9.98
N LYS A 244 8.10 -1.29 8.82
CA LYS A 244 8.20 -2.75 8.69
C LYS A 244 9.59 -3.24 9.10
N GLU A 245 10.61 -2.55 8.65
CA GLU A 245 12.03 -2.84 8.91
C GLU A 245 12.36 -2.73 10.40
N ASP A 246 11.86 -1.67 11.04
CA ASP A 246 12.04 -1.48 12.48
C ASP A 246 11.29 -2.52 13.31
N ALA A 247 10.07 -2.90 12.88
CA ALA A 247 9.32 -3.96 13.55
C ALA A 247 10.08 -5.30 13.48
N GLU A 248 10.65 -5.64 12.33
CA GLU A 248 11.48 -6.84 12.14
C GLU A 248 12.73 -6.78 13.00
N ARG A 249 13.47 -5.67 12.98
CA ARG A 249 14.67 -5.44 13.79
C ARG A 249 14.41 -5.57 15.30
N LEU A 250 13.27 -5.08 15.77
CA LEU A 250 12.85 -5.15 17.17
C LEU A 250 12.16 -6.48 17.53
N GLY A 251 11.97 -7.36 16.55
CA GLY A 251 11.24 -8.62 16.72
C GLY A 251 9.79 -8.40 17.14
N LEU A 252 9.13 -7.34 16.62
CA LEU A 252 7.74 -7.03 16.86
C LEU A 252 6.88 -7.63 15.73
N ILE A 253 5.74 -8.18 16.11
CA ILE A 253 4.72 -8.61 15.15
C ILE A 253 4.11 -7.36 14.52
N ARG A 254 4.05 -7.30 13.19
CA ARG A 254 3.55 -6.11 12.48
C ARG A 254 2.08 -5.81 12.78
N PHE A 255 1.23 -6.84 12.80
CA PHE A 255 -0.18 -6.73 13.16
C PHE A 255 -0.61 -7.88 14.05
N MET A 256 -1.41 -7.58 15.05
CA MET A 256 -2.12 -8.58 15.84
C MET A 256 -3.60 -8.24 15.88
N ASN A 257 -4.42 -9.29 15.91
CA ASN A 257 -5.87 -9.18 15.96
C ASN A 257 -6.37 -9.57 17.35
N THR A 258 -7.58 -9.14 17.70
CA THR A 258 -8.32 -9.79 18.78
C THR A 258 -8.40 -11.30 18.52
N ALA A 259 -8.24 -12.12 19.56
CA ALA A 259 -8.13 -13.58 19.42
C ALA A 259 -9.45 -14.23 18.97
N SER A 260 -10.56 -13.57 19.21
CA SER A 260 -11.91 -13.89 18.74
C SER A 260 -12.58 -12.63 18.21
N GLY A 261 -13.72 -12.79 17.58
CA GLY A 261 -14.44 -11.71 16.93
C GLY A 261 -14.58 -11.97 15.43
N VAL A 262 -15.58 -11.36 14.83
CA VAL A 262 -15.87 -11.49 13.41
C VAL A 262 -15.31 -10.26 12.70
N PRO A 263 -14.26 -10.39 11.88
CA PRO A 263 -13.77 -9.27 11.11
C PRO A 263 -14.87 -8.70 10.22
N CYS A 264 -15.01 -7.38 10.21
CA CYS A 264 -15.85 -6.66 9.26
C CYS A 264 -14.96 -5.88 8.28
N LEU A 265 -15.58 -5.28 7.27
CA LEU A 265 -14.91 -4.34 6.39
C LEU A 265 -14.45 -3.13 7.22
N TYR A 266 -13.21 -2.74 7.11
CA TYR A 266 -12.69 -1.58 7.84
C TYR A 266 -13.34 -0.29 7.33
N ASN A 267 -13.76 0.58 8.24
CA ASN A 267 -14.49 1.81 7.94
C ASN A 267 -15.79 1.59 7.14
N ALA A 268 -16.48 0.47 7.37
CA ALA A 268 -17.70 0.10 6.62
C ALA A 268 -18.81 1.16 6.71
N ASP A 269 -18.89 1.91 7.80
CA ASP A 269 -19.90 2.95 8.01
C ASP A 269 -19.81 4.10 7.01
N ALA A 270 -18.66 4.30 6.35
CA ALA A 270 -18.49 5.26 5.26
C ALA A 270 -19.42 4.98 4.05
N LEU A 271 -19.86 3.73 3.87
CA LEU A 271 -20.75 3.35 2.77
C LEU A 271 -22.18 3.82 2.97
N LYS A 272 -22.60 4.07 4.22
CA LYS A 272 -23.98 4.52 4.55
C LYS A 272 -24.35 5.86 3.92
N GLY A 273 -23.35 6.73 3.74
CA GLY A 273 -23.51 8.03 3.09
C GLY A 273 -23.70 7.97 1.57
N GLN A 274 -23.70 6.78 0.96
CA GLN A 274 -23.79 6.60 -0.49
C GLN A 274 -22.79 7.51 -1.25
N PRO A 275 -21.47 7.44 -0.93
CA PRO A 275 -20.49 8.36 -1.52
C PRO A 275 -20.49 8.28 -3.04
N GLU A 276 -20.17 9.39 -3.70
CA GLU A 276 -20.10 9.45 -5.16
C GLU A 276 -19.08 8.45 -5.72
N ARG A 277 -17.96 8.31 -5.01
CA ARG A 277 -16.91 7.32 -5.30
C ARG A 277 -16.40 6.72 -4.01
N VAL A 278 -16.05 5.44 -4.04
CA VAL A 278 -15.47 4.76 -2.88
C VAL A 278 -14.33 3.86 -3.32
N LEU A 279 -13.25 3.89 -2.56
CA LEU A 279 -12.10 3.03 -2.77
C LEU A 279 -12.22 1.80 -1.84
N ILE A 280 -11.99 0.61 -2.37
CA ILE A 280 -11.69 -0.59 -1.60
C ILE A 280 -10.18 -0.75 -1.60
N CYS A 281 -9.57 -0.49 -0.45
CA CYS A 281 -8.13 -0.61 -0.24
C CYS A 281 -7.75 -1.99 0.28
N GLU A 282 -6.49 -2.40 0.07
CA GLU A 282 -6.00 -3.70 0.56
C GLU A 282 -5.92 -3.77 2.09
N GLY A 283 -5.68 -2.65 2.76
CA GLY A 283 -5.52 -2.60 4.21
C GLY A 283 -5.95 -1.30 4.88
N GLU A 284 -5.74 -1.26 6.19
CA GLU A 284 -6.08 -0.09 7.01
C GLU A 284 -5.21 1.12 6.65
N SER A 285 -3.91 0.91 6.41
CA SER A 285 -2.98 2.02 6.11
C SER A 285 -3.38 2.77 4.85
N ASP A 286 -3.74 2.05 3.78
CA ASP A 286 -4.14 2.66 2.51
C ASP A 286 -5.49 3.35 2.62
N THR A 287 -6.39 2.78 3.46
CA THR A 287 -7.66 3.43 3.80
C THR A 287 -7.43 4.75 4.51
N TRP A 288 -6.50 4.82 5.49
CA TRP A 288 -6.17 6.07 6.18
C TRP A 288 -5.61 7.11 5.20
N THR A 289 -4.72 6.69 4.32
CA THR A 289 -4.16 7.55 3.28
C THR A 289 -5.27 8.08 2.37
N ALA A 290 -6.11 7.22 1.82
CA ALA A 290 -7.22 7.63 0.95
C ALA A 290 -8.13 8.66 1.62
N LEU A 291 -8.53 8.41 2.87
CA LEU A 291 -9.35 9.34 3.67
C LEU A 291 -8.64 10.70 3.87
N SER A 292 -7.32 10.69 4.10
CA SER A 292 -6.53 11.90 4.31
C SER A 292 -6.43 12.78 3.07
N TYR A 293 -6.64 12.21 1.89
CA TYR A 293 -6.73 12.92 0.62
C TYR A 293 -8.17 13.18 0.16
N GLY A 294 -9.16 12.97 1.05
CA GLY A 294 -10.57 13.32 0.81
C GLY A 294 -11.38 12.27 0.05
N PHE A 295 -10.84 11.07 -0.17
CA PHE A 295 -11.58 9.98 -0.81
C PHE A 295 -12.35 9.17 0.23
N ALA A 296 -13.61 8.84 -0.05
CA ALA A 296 -14.30 7.82 0.73
C ALA A 296 -13.61 6.47 0.49
N ALA A 297 -13.28 5.77 1.56
CA ALA A 297 -12.53 4.51 1.46
C ALA A 297 -12.91 3.52 2.55
N VAL A 298 -12.82 2.25 2.20
CA VAL A 298 -12.96 1.10 3.09
C VAL A 298 -11.78 0.16 2.90
N GLY A 299 -11.39 -0.58 3.95
CA GLY A 299 -10.26 -1.50 3.91
C GLY A 299 -10.69 -2.95 3.95
N SER A 300 -10.12 -3.77 3.07
CA SER A 300 -10.12 -5.22 3.25
C SER A 300 -9.11 -5.61 4.32
N PRO A 301 -9.37 -6.59 5.19
CA PRO A 301 -8.36 -7.07 6.15
C PRO A 301 -7.28 -7.93 5.45
N GLY A 302 -6.61 -7.37 4.44
CA GLY A 302 -5.65 -8.00 3.53
C GLY A 302 -6.27 -8.47 2.23
N ALA A 303 -5.44 -8.69 1.19
CA ALA A 303 -5.85 -9.02 -0.18
C ALA A 303 -6.88 -10.15 -0.27
N LYS A 304 -6.71 -11.22 0.52
CA LYS A 304 -7.61 -12.39 0.55
C LYS A 304 -8.66 -12.34 1.67
N GLY A 305 -8.73 -11.23 2.40
CA GLY A 305 -9.59 -11.09 3.57
C GLY A 305 -11.03 -10.71 3.27
N PHE A 306 -11.32 -10.23 2.06
CA PHE A 306 -12.63 -9.75 1.66
C PHE A 306 -13.69 -10.87 1.66
N LYS A 307 -14.87 -10.59 2.22
CA LYS A 307 -15.94 -11.60 2.38
C LYS A 307 -17.14 -11.29 1.50
N ALA A 308 -17.77 -12.34 0.97
CA ALA A 308 -18.98 -12.23 0.16
C ALA A 308 -20.11 -11.47 0.86
N ALA A 309 -20.25 -11.66 2.19
CA ALA A 309 -21.26 -10.97 2.99
C ALA A 309 -21.12 -9.44 3.01
N TRP A 310 -19.94 -8.90 2.66
CA TRP A 310 -19.72 -7.45 2.65
C TRP A 310 -20.14 -6.79 1.34
N VAL A 311 -20.28 -7.57 0.27
CA VAL A 311 -20.63 -7.06 -1.07
C VAL A 311 -21.95 -6.32 -1.08
N GLU A 312 -22.91 -6.78 -0.27
CA GLU A 312 -24.23 -6.15 -0.17
C GLU A 312 -24.16 -4.69 0.34
N SER A 313 -23.15 -4.35 1.14
CA SER A 313 -22.94 -2.98 1.62
C SER A 313 -22.63 -1.97 0.49
N PHE A 314 -22.29 -2.46 -0.70
CA PHE A 314 -22.04 -1.63 -1.88
C PHE A 314 -23.23 -1.49 -2.82
N ARG A 315 -24.39 -2.06 -2.46
CA ARG A 315 -25.60 -1.93 -3.27
C ARG A 315 -26.00 -0.45 -3.42
N GLY A 316 -26.34 -0.06 -4.65
CA GLY A 316 -26.68 1.33 -4.99
C GLY A 316 -25.48 2.22 -5.35
N LEU A 317 -24.23 1.75 -5.19
CA LEU A 317 -23.04 2.50 -5.59
C LEU A 317 -22.73 2.34 -7.07
N GLN A 318 -23.65 2.87 -7.91
CA GLN A 318 -23.53 2.92 -9.37
C GLN A 318 -24.03 4.26 -9.90
N ASP A 319 -23.54 4.67 -11.06
CA ASP A 319 -24.03 5.88 -11.74
C ASP A 319 -25.38 5.61 -12.48
N ALA A 320 -25.97 6.65 -13.06
CA ALA A 320 -27.21 6.54 -13.82
C ALA A 320 -27.11 5.58 -15.04
N GLY A 321 -25.92 5.32 -15.52
CA GLY A 321 -25.62 4.35 -16.59
C GLY A 321 -25.34 2.93 -16.09
N GLY A 322 -25.48 2.67 -14.79
CA GLY A 322 -25.22 1.36 -14.17
C GLY A 322 -23.73 1.03 -13.99
N ARG A 323 -22.81 1.98 -14.21
CA ARG A 323 -21.38 1.78 -14.01
C ARG A 323 -21.04 1.86 -12.53
N SER A 324 -20.09 1.01 -12.07
CA SER A 324 -19.64 1.02 -10.68
C SER A 324 -19.03 2.37 -10.29
N ARG A 325 -19.38 2.85 -9.09
CA ARG A 325 -18.70 3.95 -8.40
C ARG A 325 -17.67 3.43 -7.37
N VAL A 326 -17.44 2.12 -7.38
CA VAL A 326 -16.50 1.43 -6.51
C VAL A 326 -15.19 1.19 -7.26
N PHE A 327 -14.08 1.49 -6.64
CA PHE A 327 -12.75 1.35 -7.21
C PHE A 327 -11.91 0.40 -6.33
N LEU A 328 -11.21 -0.54 -6.94
CA LEU A 328 -10.25 -1.40 -6.27
C LEU A 328 -8.86 -0.77 -6.32
N VAL A 329 -8.24 -0.64 -5.17
CA VAL A 329 -6.87 -0.15 -5.00
C VAL A 329 -6.10 -1.21 -4.21
N MET A 330 -5.50 -2.13 -4.94
CA MET A 330 -4.74 -3.24 -4.36
C MET A 330 -3.26 -3.02 -4.64
N ASP A 331 -2.39 -3.57 -3.79
CA ASP A 331 -0.95 -3.52 -4.00
C ASP A 331 -0.56 -4.12 -5.35
N ALA A 332 0.45 -3.56 -6.01
CA ALA A 332 0.92 -4.00 -7.31
C ALA A 332 1.77 -5.28 -7.23
N ASP A 333 1.29 -6.28 -6.47
CA ASP A 333 1.91 -7.57 -6.29
C ASP A 333 0.93 -8.73 -6.63
N LYS A 334 1.43 -9.95 -6.59
CA LYS A 334 0.63 -11.14 -6.90
C LYS A 334 -0.55 -11.34 -5.94
N ALA A 335 -0.40 -10.98 -4.66
CA ALA A 335 -1.47 -11.14 -3.67
C ALA A 335 -2.60 -10.15 -3.93
N GLY A 336 -2.26 -8.90 -4.27
CA GLY A 336 -3.21 -7.87 -4.68
C GLY A 336 -3.95 -8.24 -5.95
N GLU A 337 -3.25 -8.80 -6.98
CA GLU A 337 -3.90 -9.29 -8.21
C GLU A 337 -4.90 -10.42 -7.94
N GLU A 338 -4.53 -11.40 -7.08
CA GLU A 338 -5.42 -12.49 -6.68
C GLU A 338 -6.62 -11.96 -5.89
N GLY A 339 -6.41 -11.00 -4.99
CA GLY A 339 -7.45 -10.34 -4.21
C GLY A 339 -8.46 -9.60 -5.09
N GLU A 340 -7.96 -8.86 -6.09
CA GLU A 340 -8.80 -8.17 -7.09
C GLU A 340 -9.75 -9.14 -7.80
N VAL A 341 -9.22 -10.25 -8.30
CA VAL A 341 -10.02 -11.27 -9.01
C VAL A 341 -11.13 -11.80 -8.11
N VAL A 342 -10.81 -12.09 -6.85
CA VAL A 342 -11.79 -12.58 -5.86
C VAL A 342 -12.88 -11.53 -5.62
N ILE A 343 -12.52 -10.28 -5.33
CA ILE A 343 -13.48 -9.22 -5.03
C ILE A 343 -14.39 -8.98 -6.25
N ALA A 344 -13.82 -8.82 -7.44
CA ALA A 344 -14.56 -8.62 -8.67
C ALA A 344 -15.55 -9.78 -8.95
N GLY A 345 -15.10 -11.02 -8.73
CA GLY A 345 -15.94 -12.22 -8.86
C GLY A 345 -17.09 -12.25 -7.86
N LEU A 346 -16.87 -11.82 -6.62
CA LEU A 346 -17.92 -11.72 -5.59
C LEU A 346 -18.97 -10.66 -5.95
N PHE A 347 -18.57 -9.49 -6.47
CA PHE A 347 -19.51 -8.47 -6.95
C PHE A 347 -20.36 -9.01 -8.11
N LYS A 348 -19.73 -9.69 -9.06
CA LYS A 348 -20.44 -10.33 -10.18
C LYS A 348 -21.43 -11.39 -9.68
N THR A 349 -21.03 -12.23 -8.70
CA THR A 349 -21.91 -13.25 -8.10
C THR A 349 -23.14 -12.63 -7.43
N ALA A 350 -22.97 -11.47 -6.79
CA ALA A 350 -24.05 -10.72 -6.14
C ALA A 350 -24.92 -9.92 -7.13
N GLY A 351 -24.63 -9.96 -8.43
CA GLY A 351 -25.35 -9.17 -9.44
C GLY A 351 -25.12 -7.66 -9.34
N LEU A 352 -23.97 -7.24 -8.75
CA LEU A 352 -23.58 -5.86 -8.63
C LEU A 352 -22.57 -5.48 -9.73
N PRO A 353 -22.53 -4.20 -10.14
CA PRO A 353 -21.50 -3.72 -11.06
C PRO A 353 -20.10 -4.02 -10.51
N VAL A 354 -19.27 -4.64 -11.34
CA VAL A 354 -17.89 -4.98 -10.97
C VAL A 354 -17.13 -3.69 -10.69
N PRO A 355 -16.38 -3.61 -9.57
CA PRO A 355 -15.57 -2.45 -9.26
C PRO A 355 -14.55 -2.12 -10.36
N LEU A 356 -14.28 -0.84 -10.56
CA LEU A 356 -13.24 -0.37 -11.46
C LEU A 356 -11.87 -0.59 -10.82
N LYS A 357 -10.86 -0.95 -11.61
CA LYS A 357 -9.50 -1.08 -11.12
C LYS A 357 -8.76 0.24 -11.22
N LEU A 358 -8.13 0.66 -10.12
CA LEU A 358 -7.13 1.71 -10.13
C LEU A 358 -5.74 1.06 -10.20
N ILE A 359 -5.03 1.30 -11.30
CA ILE A 359 -3.68 0.79 -11.50
C ILE A 359 -2.70 1.86 -11.02
N LEU A 360 -1.98 1.55 -9.97
CA LEU A 360 -0.88 2.38 -9.48
C LEU A 360 0.40 2.13 -10.32
N PRO A 361 1.33 3.09 -10.37
CA PRO A 361 2.63 2.87 -11.00
C PRO A 361 3.34 1.65 -10.38
N PRO A 362 4.14 0.90 -11.16
CA PRO A 362 4.85 -0.27 -10.65
C PRO A 362 5.71 0.06 -9.44
N GLY A 363 5.61 -0.76 -8.39
CA GLY A 363 6.39 -0.65 -7.17
C GLY A 363 5.89 0.40 -6.17
N MET A 364 4.75 1.04 -6.44
CA MET A 364 4.09 1.96 -5.51
C MET A 364 2.88 1.30 -4.85
N ASP A 365 2.73 1.53 -3.55
CA ASP A 365 1.44 1.40 -2.87
C ASP A 365 0.66 2.73 -2.95
N LEU A 366 -0.59 2.74 -2.47
CA LEU A 366 -1.41 3.96 -2.49
C LEU A 366 -0.76 5.08 -1.66
N THR A 367 -0.12 4.73 -0.54
CA THR A 367 0.54 5.70 0.33
C THR A 367 1.69 6.40 -0.39
N ASP A 368 2.53 5.66 -1.11
CA ASP A 368 3.65 6.20 -1.87
C ASP A 368 3.16 7.09 -3.02
N TYR A 369 2.14 6.62 -3.75
CA TYR A 369 1.53 7.37 -4.85
C TYR A 369 0.99 8.74 -4.40
N MET A 370 0.25 8.76 -3.30
CA MET A 370 -0.33 10.00 -2.76
C MET A 370 0.72 10.95 -2.20
N LYS A 371 1.77 10.45 -1.55
CA LYS A 371 2.86 11.26 -1.01
C LYS A 371 3.68 11.96 -2.08
N GLU A 372 3.82 11.38 -3.27
CA GLU A 372 4.49 12.04 -4.41
C GLU A 372 3.71 13.25 -4.96
N GLY A 373 2.62 13.66 -4.32
CA GLY A 373 1.83 14.82 -4.70
C GLY A 373 0.87 14.59 -5.86
N LYS A 374 0.64 13.35 -6.24
CA LYS A 374 -0.32 12.95 -7.29
C LYS A 374 -1.73 12.87 -6.69
N LYS A 375 -2.32 14.03 -6.42
CA LYS A 375 -3.60 14.17 -5.69
C LYS A 375 -4.86 13.84 -6.51
N GLU A 376 -4.73 13.47 -7.78
CA GLU A 376 -5.86 13.17 -8.66
C GLU A 376 -5.94 11.67 -8.92
N LEU A 377 -6.96 11.03 -8.40
CA LEU A 377 -7.38 9.65 -8.72
C LEU A 377 -8.57 9.65 -9.65
#